data_eec354a6f56ebaf2f57212eaf396bed7
#
_entry.id   eec354a6f56ebaf2f57212eaf396bed7
#
_cell.length_a   1.000
_cell.length_b   1.000
_cell.length_c   1.000
_cell.angle_alpha   90.00
_cell.angle_beta   90.00
_cell.angle_gamma   90.00
#
_symmetry.space_group_name_H-M   'P 1'
#
loop_
_entity.id
_entity.type
_entity.pdbx_description
1 polymer ?
#
loop_
_entity_poly.entity_id
_entity_poly.type
_entity_poly.pdbx_seq_one_letter_code
_entity_poly.pdbx_strand_id
1 'polypeptide(L)'
;MTQEELLRLPKVELPCHLDGSLSQEFIEKRLGRSVKKEELSVSDDCTSLAEYLEKFDMPCQCLKDEEGLEEAGYDVLKSMSREHVCYAEIRFAPLFSETESMSCKKAMEALIKGLERGKQDFAIEYGVIA
;
A
#
# COMPACT_ATOMS: atom_id res chain seq x y z
N MET A 1 26.27 -7.75 14.33
CA MET A 1 24.92 -7.17 14.45
C MET A 1 23.88 -8.28 14.39
N THR A 2 22.99 -8.32 15.36
CA THR A 2 21.93 -9.32 15.42
C THR A 2 20.74 -8.92 14.55
N GLN A 3 19.85 -9.88 14.24
CA GLN A 3 18.61 -9.59 13.52
C GLN A 3 17.73 -8.58 14.29
N GLU A 4 17.70 -8.69 15.62
CA GLU A 4 16.93 -7.77 16.46
C GLU A 4 17.49 -6.34 16.41
N GLU A 5 18.81 -6.19 16.42
CA GLU A 5 19.46 -4.89 16.26
C GLU A 5 19.16 -4.29 14.88
N LEU A 6 19.20 -5.09 13.81
CA LEU A 6 18.85 -4.66 12.46
C LEU A 6 17.38 -4.19 12.37
N LEU A 7 16.47 -4.92 13.01
CA LEU A 7 15.04 -4.54 13.02
C LEU A 7 14.79 -3.19 13.70
N ARG A 8 15.60 -2.84 14.70
CA ARG A 8 15.47 -1.57 15.44
C ARG A 8 16.07 -0.36 14.74
N LEU A 9 16.90 -0.56 13.72
CA LEU A 9 17.48 0.56 12.98
C LEU A 9 16.40 1.33 12.22
N PRO A 10 16.45 2.67 12.23
CA PRO A 10 15.58 3.46 11.38
C PRO A 10 15.88 3.18 9.91
N LYS A 11 14.83 3.02 9.10
CA LYS A 11 14.95 2.66 7.69
C LYS A 11 14.25 3.69 6.82
N VAL A 12 14.67 3.74 5.57
CA VAL A 12 14.06 4.55 4.52
C VAL A 12 13.61 3.62 3.40
N GLU A 13 12.36 3.76 2.95
CA GLU A 13 11.80 2.98 1.83
C GLU A 13 11.65 3.87 0.60
N LEU A 14 12.38 3.57 -0.49
CA LEU A 14 12.47 4.39 -1.70
C LEU A 14 12.47 3.54 -2.98
N PRO A 15 11.53 3.70 -3.88
CA PRO A 15 10.10 3.96 -3.64
C PRO A 15 9.34 2.66 -3.40
N CYS A 16 8.15 2.74 -2.86
CA CYS A 16 7.25 1.58 -2.80
C CYS A 16 5.95 1.85 -3.58
N HIS A 17 5.45 0.84 -4.25
CA HIS A 17 4.17 0.89 -4.95
C HIS A 17 3.04 0.67 -3.95
N LEU A 18 2.04 1.57 -3.92
CA LEU A 18 0.90 1.47 -3.01
C LEU A 18 0.16 0.14 -3.17
N ASP A 19 -0.19 -0.24 -4.40
CA ASP A 19 -0.93 -1.45 -4.71
C ASP A 19 -0.19 -2.76 -4.36
N GLY A 20 1.13 -2.72 -4.36
CA GLY A 20 1.98 -3.85 -3.95
C GLY A 20 2.37 -3.86 -2.48
N SER A 21 1.96 -2.86 -1.69
CA SER A 21 2.38 -2.67 -0.30
C SER A 21 1.24 -2.73 0.71
N LEU A 22 0.03 -3.07 0.27
CA LEU A 22 -1.15 -3.20 1.12
C LEU A 22 -1.06 -4.47 1.98
N SER A 23 -1.45 -4.37 3.26
CA SER A 23 -1.49 -5.53 4.14
C SER A 23 -2.61 -6.50 3.75
N GLN A 24 -2.41 -7.78 4.05
CA GLN A 24 -3.44 -8.81 3.87
C GLN A 24 -4.69 -8.46 4.68
N GLU A 25 -4.52 -7.98 5.90
CA GLU A 25 -5.59 -7.55 6.80
C GLU A 25 -6.46 -6.46 6.17
N PHE A 26 -5.84 -5.45 5.58
CA PHE A 26 -6.54 -4.37 4.88
C PHE A 26 -7.36 -4.91 3.70
N ILE A 27 -6.74 -5.76 2.86
CA ILE A 27 -7.41 -6.34 1.69
C ILE A 27 -8.61 -7.20 2.11
N GLU A 28 -8.44 -8.05 3.12
CA GLU A 28 -9.53 -8.87 3.66
C GLU A 28 -10.69 -8.03 4.18
N LYS A 29 -10.38 -6.95 4.89
CA LYS A 29 -11.40 -6.01 5.39
C LYS A 29 -12.17 -5.36 4.25
N ARG A 30 -11.48 -4.90 3.22
CA ARG A 30 -12.12 -4.22 2.07
C ARG A 30 -12.95 -5.18 1.22
N LEU A 31 -12.51 -6.42 1.04
CA LEU A 31 -13.23 -7.44 0.25
C LEU A 31 -14.32 -8.15 1.05
N GLY A 32 -14.30 -8.06 2.38
CA GLY A 32 -15.26 -8.74 3.24
C GLY A 32 -15.11 -10.27 3.28
N ARG A 33 -13.91 -10.78 2.96
CA ARG A 33 -13.60 -12.22 2.99
C ARG A 33 -12.15 -12.48 3.34
N SER A 34 -11.84 -13.70 3.77
CA SER A 34 -10.46 -14.14 3.94
C SER A 34 -9.74 -14.26 2.59
N VAL A 35 -8.49 -13.90 2.58
CA VAL A 35 -7.61 -13.95 1.40
C VAL A 35 -6.38 -14.81 1.74
N LYS A 36 -6.07 -15.77 0.90
CA LYS A 36 -4.88 -16.58 1.06
C LYS A 36 -3.65 -15.86 0.54
N LYS A 37 -2.49 -16.12 1.15
CA LYS A 37 -1.23 -15.53 0.73
C LYS A 37 -0.92 -15.79 -0.76
N GLU A 38 -1.27 -16.97 -1.25
CA GLU A 38 -1.08 -17.38 -2.64
C GLU A 38 -1.92 -16.56 -3.64
N GLU A 39 -3.00 -15.93 -3.19
CA GLU A 39 -3.80 -15.02 -4.02
C GLU A 39 -3.11 -13.68 -4.23
N LEU A 40 -2.20 -13.29 -3.32
CA LEU A 40 -1.48 -12.01 -3.33
C LEU A 40 -0.05 -12.11 -3.83
N SER A 41 0.50 -13.29 -3.97
CA SER A 41 1.86 -13.52 -4.41
C SER A 41 1.92 -14.56 -5.51
N VAL A 42 2.90 -14.43 -6.39
CA VAL A 42 3.20 -15.46 -7.41
C VAL A 42 3.92 -16.64 -6.79
N SER A 43 3.77 -17.80 -7.40
CA SER A 43 4.58 -18.97 -7.07
C SER A 43 6.00 -18.83 -7.65
N ASP A 44 6.93 -19.64 -7.16
CA ASP A 44 8.30 -19.71 -7.67
C ASP A 44 8.34 -20.18 -9.14
N ASP A 45 7.26 -20.82 -9.62
CA ASP A 45 7.11 -21.30 -10.99
C ASP A 45 6.56 -20.25 -11.95
N CYS A 46 6.35 -19.00 -11.50
CA CYS A 46 5.87 -17.91 -12.35
C CYS A 46 6.86 -17.64 -13.47
N THR A 47 6.41 -17.75 -14.73
CA THR A 47 7.26 -17.62 -15.92
C THR A 47 6.93 -16.42 -16.81
N SER A 48 5.85 -15.68 -16.51
CA SER A 48 5.44 -14.54 -17.31
C SER A 48 5.15 -13.29 -16.50
N LEU A 49 5.44 -12.14 -17.09
CA LEU A 49 5.09 -10.85 -16.48
C LEU A 49 3.56 -10.69 -16.35
N ALA A 50 2.80 -11.20 -17.29
CA ALA A 50 1.33 -11.15 -17.25
C ALA A 50 0.78 -11.87 -16.03
N GLU A 51 1.25 -13.07 -15.75
CA GLU A 51 0.87 -13.84 -14.54
C GLU A 51 1.25 -13.11 -13.25
N TYR A 52 2.44 -12.50 -13.21
CA TYR A 52 2.88 -11.68 -12.09
C TYR A 52 1.94 -10.48 -11.88
N LEU A 53 1.59 -9.76 -12.95
CA LEU A 53 0.75 -8.56 -12.87
C LEU A 53 -0.70 -8.86 -12.48
N GLU A 54 -1.22 -10.06 -12.74
CA GLU A 54 -2.57 -10.47 -12.29
C GLU A 54 -2.74 -10.41 -10.77
N LYS A 55 -1.66 -10.56 -10.01
CA LYS A 55 -1.69 -10.48 -8.55
C LYS A 55 -1.99 -9.08 -8.01
N PHE A 56 -1.85 -8.04 -8.84
CA PHE A 56 -2.19 -6.66 -8.48
C PHE A 56 -3.68 -6.34 -8.67
N ASP A 57 -4.44 -7.17 -9.37
CA ASP A 57 -5.86 -6.91 -9.65
C ASP A 57 -6.69 -6.82 -8.37
N MET A 58 -6.46 -7.72 -7.42
CA MET A 58 -7.16 -7.72 -6.14
C MET A 58 -6.85 -6.51 -5.26
N PRO A 59 -5.59 -6.15 -5.02
CA PRO A 59 -5.24 -4.90 -4.35
C PRO A 59 -5.83 -3.68 -5.04
N CYS A 60 -5.78 -3.59 -6.37
CA CYS A 60 -6.33 -2.47 -7.12
C CYS A 60 -7.85 -2.31 -6.94
N GLN A 61 -8.59 -3.40 -6.76
CA GLN A 61 -10.02 -3.33 -6.46
C GLN A 61 -10.31 -2.60 -5.14
N CYS A 62 -9.39 -2.67 -4.19
CA CYS A 62 -9.51 -1.99 -2.90
C CYS A 62 -9.29 -0.48 -2.99
N LEU A 63 -8.80 0.02 -4.13
CA LEU A 63 -8.41 1.41 -4.36
C LEU A 63 -9.37 2.15 -5.30
N LYS A 64 -10.63 1.72 -5.40
CA LYS A 64 -11.63 2.27 -6.33
C LYS A 64 -12.58 3.29 -5.73
N ASP A 65 -12.42 3.62 -4.45
CA ASP A 65 -13.19 4.66 -3.76
C ASP A 65 -12.33 5.47 -2.80
N GLU A 66 -12.84 6.62 -2.38
CA GLU A 66 -12.11 7.55 -1.49
C GLU A 66 -11.80 6.91 -0.13
N GLU A 67 -12.73 6.14 0.44
CA GLU A 67 -12.53 5.44 1.71
C GLU A 67 -11.40 4.41 1.60
N GLY A 68 -11.40 3.61 0.55
CA GLY A 68 -10.37 2.61 0.30
C GLY A 68 -8.98 3.23 0.16
N LEU A 69 -8.87 4.34 -0.56
CA LEU A 69 -7.61 5.07 -0.72
C LEU A 69 -7.13 5.71 0.58
N GLU A 70 -8.03 6.32 1.35
CA GLU A 70 -7.67 6.87 2.65
C GLU A 70 -7.18 5.76 3.60
N GLU A 71 -7.91 4.67 3.71
CA GLU A 71 -7.52 3.54 4.55
C GLU A 71 -6.21 2.89 4.05
N ALA A 72 -5.99 2.82 2.73
CA ALA A 72 -4.76 2.29 2.15
C ALA A 72 -3.53 3.13 2.53
N GLY A 73 -3.63 4.45 2.46
CA GLY A 73 -2.56 5.35 2.89
C GLY A 73 -2.21 5.17 4.36
N TYR A 74 -3.21 5.02 5.20
CA TYR A 74 -3.01 4.74 6.62
C TYR A 74 -2.38 3.36 6.85
N ASP A 75 -2.88 2.33 6.17
CA ASP A 75 -2.40 0.94 6.28
C ASP A 75 -0.93 0.79 5.91
N VAL A 76 -0.50 1.39 4.80
CA VAL A 76 0.88 1.27 4.34
C VAL A 76 1.87 1.88 5.34
N LEU A 77 1.56 3.03 5.92
CA LEU A 77 2.42 3.64 6.95
C LEU A 77 2.38 2.86 8.26
N LYS A 78 1.22 2.31 8.63
CA LYS A 78 1.11 1.43 9.80
C LYS A 78 1.99 0.19 9.67
N SER A 79 1.98 -0.47 8.51
CA SER A 79 2.83 -1.64 8.25
C SER A 79 4.31 -1.28 8.31
N MET A 80 4.71 -0.17 7.70
CA MET A 80 6.10 0.30 7.70
C MET A 80 6.59 0.70 9.09
N SER A 81 5.70 1.25 9.95
CA SER A 81 6.06 1.61 11.31
C SER A 81 6.52 0.42 12.14
N ARG A 82 5.96 -0.75 11.88
CA ARG A 82 6.33 -2.01 12.57
C ARG A 82 7.75 -2.45 12.24
N GLU A 83 8.27 -2.01 11.10
CA GLU A 83 9.64 -2.30 10.65
C GLU A 83 10.62 -1.15 10.90
N HIS A 84 10.20 -0.15 11.67
CA HIS A 84 10.99 1.05 11.98
C HIS A 84 11.40 1.87 10.75
N VAL A 85 10.55 1.92 9.74
CA VAL A 85 10.69 2.85 8.63
C VAL A 85 10.37 4.27 9.13
N CYS A 86 11.25 5.22 8.90
CA CYS A 86 11.07 6.61 9.32
C CYS A 86 10.70 7.56 8.17
N TYR A 87 10.95 7.15 6.93
CA TYR A 87 10.58 7.88 5.72
C TYR A 87 10.23 6.90 4.60
N ALA A 88 9.16 7.17 3.87
CA ALA A 88 8.74 6.36 2.74
C ALA A 88 8.30 7.21 1.55
N GLU A 89 8.69 6.84 0.35
CA GLU A 89 8.13 7.38 -0.89
C GLU A 89 7.09 6.41 -1.44
N ILE A 90 5.83 6.87 -1.51
CA ILE A 90 4.71 6.07 -1.98
C ILE A 90 4.46 6.38 -3.45
N ARG A 91 4.65 5.41 -4.33
CA ARG A 91 4.33 5.51 -5.75
C ARG A 91 2.90 5.07 -5.98
N PHE A 92 2.13 5.92 -6.65
CA PHE A 92 0.71 5.70 -6.88
C PHE A 92 0.31 6.25 -8.24
N ALA A 93 -0.45 5.48 -9.00
CA ALA A 93 -1.01 5.91 -10.29
C ALA A 93 -2.51 6.23 -10.12
N PRO A 94 -2.88 7.49 -9.85
CA PRO A 94 -4.28 7.85 -9.58
C PRO A 94 -5.23 7.54 -10.75
N LEU A 95 -4.71 7.49 -11.98
CA LEU A 95 -5.49 7.16 -13.17
C LEU A 95 -6.13 5.77 -13.07
N PHE A 96 -5.45 4.79 -12.47
CA PHE A 96 -5.99 3.44 -12.31
C PHE A 96 -7.07 3.34 -11.22
N SER A 97 -7.19 4.34 -10.37
CA SER A 97 -8.24 4.44 -9.36
C SER A 97 -9.43 5.28 -9.81
N GLU A 98 -9.32 5.95 -10.96
CA GLU A 98 -10.40 6.79 -11.49
C GLU A 98 -11.65 5.95 -11.82
N THR A 99 -12.80 6.48 -11.42
CA THR A 99 -14.13 5.91 -11.68
C THR A 99 -15.09 7.03 -12.10
N GLU A 100 -16.31 6.70 -12.47
CA GLU A 100 -17.34 7.73 -12.77
C GLU A 100 -17.59 8.66 -11.57
N SER A 101 -17.42 8.17 -10.34
CA SER A 101 -17.67 8.91 -9.10
C SER A 101 -16.42 9.51 -8.45
N MET A 102 -15.24 9.12 -8.90
CA MET A 102 -13.97 9.55 -8.31
C MET A 102 -12.97 9.94 -9.40
N SER A 103 -12.63 11.23 -9.46
CA SER A 103 -11.57 11.73 -10.35
C SER A 103 -10.17 11.44 -9.81
N CYS A 104 -9.15 11.51 -10.67
CA CYS A 104 -7.75 11.40 -10.26
C CYS A 104 -7.38 12.36 -9.12
N LYS A 105 -7.91 13.59 -9.15
CA LYS A 105 -7.69 14.56 -8.08
C LYS A 105 -8.25 14.08 -6.74
N LYS A 106 -9.49 13.62 -6.73
CA LYS A 106 -10.12 13.07 -5.51
C LYS A 106 -9.41 11.84 -5.00
N ALA A 107 -8.96 10.97 -5.90
CA ALA A 107 -8.17 9.79 -5.54
C ALA A 107 -6.87 10.18 -4.82
N MET A 108 -6.16 11.17 -5.35
CA MET A 108 -4.93 11.68 -4.74
C MET A 108 -5.20 12.35 -3.39
N GLU A 109 -6.24 13.17 -3.28
CA GLU A 109 -6.63 13.83 -2.02
C GLU A 109 -6.98 12.80 -0.94
N ALA A 110 -7.72 11.75 -1.30
CA ALA A 110 -8.07 10.66 -0.38
C ALA A 110 -6.84 9.91 0.13
N LEU A 111 -5.92 9.56 -0.77
CA LEU A 111 -4.66 8.91 -0.39
C LEU A 111 -3.85 9.79 0.57
N ILE A 112 -3.67 11.07 0.23
CA ILE A 112 -2.91 12.01 1.07
C ILE A 112 -3.55 12.14 2.45
N LYS A 113 -4.87 12.19 2.53
CA LYS A 113 -5.58 12.24 3.81
C LYS A 113 -5.25 11.04 4.71
N GLY A 114 -5.21 9.84 4.14
CA GLY A 114 -4.80 8.62 4.86
C GLY A 114 -3.34 8.65 5.28
N LEU A 115 -2.45 9.10 4.40
CA LEU A 115 -1.03 9.25 4.69
C LEU A 115 -0.79 10.28 5.80
N GLU A 116 -1.48 11.42 5.80
CA GLU A 116 -1.40 12.41 6.87
C GLU A 116 -1.84 11.85 8.23
N ARG A 117 -2.91 11.07 8.27
CA ARG A 117 -3.33 10.37 9.49
C ARG A 117 -2.27 9.39 9.99
N GLY A 118 -1.70 8.60 9.07
CA GLY A 118 -0.63 7.66 9.39
C GLY A 118 0.64 8.36 9.88
N LYS A 119 1.02 9.47 9.27
CA LYS A 119 2.13 10.30 9.69
C LYS A 119 1.98 10.76 11.15
N GLN A 120 0.78 11.21 11.52
CA GLN A 120 0.51 11.65 12.89
C GLN A 120 0.55 10.49 13.89
N ASP A 121 -0.03 9.33 13.54
CA ASP A 121 -0.15 8.20 14.45
C ASP A 121 1.17 7.42 14.60
N PHE A 122 1.99 7.35 13.54
CA PHE A 122 3.18 6.48 13.50
C PHE A 122 4.51 7.25 13.42
N ALA A 123 4.48 8.58 13.35
CA ALA A 123 5.68 9.42 13.24
C ALA A 123 6.57 9.04 12.04
N ILE A 124 5.97 8.75 10.88
CA ILE A 124 6.64 8.47 9.62
C ILE A 124 6.47 9.66 8.68
N GLU A 125 7.59 10.16 8.13
CA GLU A 125 7.54 11.13 7.03
C GLU A 125 7.33 10.41 5.71
N TYR A 126 6.68 11.07 4.75
CA TYR A 126 6.41 10.48 3.43
C TYR A 126 6.52 11.48 2.30
N GLY A 127 6.73 10.96 1.09
CA GLY A 127 6.53 11.65 -0.17
C GLY A 127 5.61 10.84 -1.06
N VAL A 128 4.98 11.46 -2.05
CA VAL A 128 4.14 10.79 -3.04
C VAL A 128 4.71 11.02 -4.43
N ILE A 129 4.81 9.95 -5.20
CA ILE A 129 5.21 9.94 -6.61
C ILE A 129 4.00 9.48 -7.43
N ALA A 130 3.46 10.36 -8.24
CA ALA A 130 2.36 10.06 -9.14
C ALA A 130 2.86 9.63 -10.52
#